data_22eee40af6f2ac455d4c744f00a49755
#
_entry.id   22eee40af6f2ac455d4c744f00a49755
#
_cell.length_a   1.000
_cell.length_b   1.000
_cell.length_c   1.000
_cell.angle_alpha   90.00
_cell.angle_beta   90.00
_cell.angle_gamma   90.00
#
_symmetry.space_group_name_H-M   'P 1'
#
loop_
_entity.id
_entity.type
_entity.pdbx_description
1 polymer ?
#
loop_
_entity_poly.entity_id
_entity_poly.type
_entity_poly.pdbx_seq_one_letter_code
_entity_poly.pdbx_strand_id
1 'polypeptide(L)'
;VVTDPNITIKDSDKNNVVKLFLGISRGRSAYKGTDIMWEAARDICKKYPDKISLRVVEGLPYHEYVKAMKDADIILDQLYSYTPAMNSLQAMSMGIISMGGGEEEGYEIINEKELRPIINVEPSYRSVYTALEHIAQHPEEVTMRRQQSVDYVRKHHNYVHVAKQYEAFYNRLVISK
;
A
#
# COMPACT_ATOMS: atom_id res chain seq x y z
N VAL A 1 1.03 -11.50 7.38
CA VAL A 1 0.10 -10.48 7.89
C VAL A 1 -1.19 -11.17 8.34
N VAL A 2 -1.79 -10.69 9.41
CA VAL A 2 -3.11 -11.14 9.85
C VAL A 2 -4.17 -10.48 8.95
N THR A 3 -5.01 -11.29 8.32
CA THR A 3 -6.12 -10.81 7.49
C THR A 3 -7.44 -11.06 8.19
N ASP A 4 -8.30 -10.04 8.25
CA ASP A 4 -9.67 -10.22 8.71
C ASP A 4 -10.49 -10.89 7.60
N PRO A 5 -11.07 -12.10 7.85
CA PRO A 5 -11.88 -12.77 6.84
C PRO A 5 -13.17 -12.01 6.52
N ASN A 6 -13.63 -11.16 7.42
CA ASN A 6 -14.90 -10.44 7.31
C ASN A 6 -14.72 -8.97 6.86
N ILE A 7 -13.52 -8.59 6.43
CA ILE A 7 -13.33 -7.22 5.98
C ILE A 7 -14.22 -6.93 4.77
N THR A 8 -15.00 -5.88 4.88
CA THR A 8 -15.85 -5.37 3.81
C THR A 8 -15.25 -4.06 3.31
N ILE A 9 -14.96 -4.01 2.02
CA ILE A 9 -14.54 -2.76 1.38
C ILE A 9 -15.77 -1.89 1.25
N LYS A 10 -15.77 -0.76 1.94
CA LYS A 10 -16.80 0.25 1.77
C LYS A 10 -16.59 0.94 0.43
N ASP A 11 -17.68 1.20 -0.26
CA ASP A 11 -17.62 2.13 -1.39
C ASP A 11 -17.01 3.45 -0.94
N SER A 12 -16.31 4.12 -1.85
CA SER A 12 -15.77 5.45 -1.59
C SER A 12 -16.86 6.37 -1.04
N ASP A 13 -16.49 7.21 -0.09
CA ASP A 13 -17.43 8.17 0.52
C ASP A 13 -18.27 8.89 -0.55
N LYS A 14 -19.53 9.18 -0.25
CA LYS A 14 -20.47 9.87 -1.17
C LYS A 14 -19.93 11.16 -1.79
N ASN A 15 -18.89 11.73 -1.21
CA ASN A 15 -18.19 12.92 -1.67
C ASN A 15 -17.02 12.63 -2.63
N ASN A 16 -16.70 11.37 -2.92
CA ASN A 16 -15.61 10.95 -3.82
C ASN A 16 -14.22 11.57 -3.50
N VAL A 17 -13.97 11.97 -2.25
CA VAL A 17 -12.67 12.49 -1.83
C VAL A 17 -11.75 11.34 -1.47
N VAL A 18 -10.68 11.14 -2.23
CA VAL A 18 -9.67 10.11 -1.98
C VAL A 18 -8.76 10.55 -0.83
N LYS A 19 -8.62 9.73 0.18
CA LYS A 19 -7.87 10.01 1.40
C LYS A 19 -6.49 9.37 1.34
N LEU A 20 -5.46 10.20 1.19
CA LEU A 20 -4.07 9.78 1.25
C LEU A 20 -3.57 9.76 2.70
N PHE A 21 -2.72 8.79 3.00
CA PHE A 21 -2.02 8.69 4.28
C PHE A 21 -0.52 8.57 4.06
N LEU A 22 0.26 9.39 4.76
CA LEU A 22 1.71 9.36 4.75
C LEU A 22 2.25 9.26 6.18
N GLY A 23 2.93 8.16 6.47
CA GLY A 23 3.63 7.96 7.72
C GLY A 23 5.11 8.28 7.60
N ILE A 24 5.59 9.28 8.32
CA ILE A 24 7.00 9.67 8.32
C ILE A 24 7.70 9.06 9.53
N SER A 25 8.78 8.32 9.26
CA SER A 25 9.70 7.83 10.28
C SER A 25 10.91 8.76 10.36
N ARG A 26 11.16 9.33 11.54
CA ARG A 26 12.30 10.22 11.77
C ARG A 26 13.61 9.57 11.34
N GLY A 27 14.44 10.30 10.59
CA GLY A 27 15.72 9.83 10.09
C GLY A 27 15.65 8.82 8.92
N ARG A 28 14.45 8.48 8.42
CA ARG A 28 14.29 7.57 7.28
C ARG A 28 13.61 8.19 6.05
N SER A 29 13.30 9.48 6.08
CA SER A 29 12.55 10.13 4.99
C SER A 29 13.29 10.02 3.66
N ALA A 30 14.54 10.43 3.58
CA ALA A 30 15.36 10.31 2.37
C ALA A 30 15.58 8.84 1.95
N TYR A 31 15.75 7.93 2.91
CA TYR A 31 15.92 6.49 2.64
C TYR A 31 14.68 5.86 2.01
N LYS A 32 13.49 6.32 2.40
CA LYS A 32 12.21 5.82 1.88
C LYS A 32 11.67 6.63 0.70
N GLY A 33 12.17 7.84 0.46
CA GLY A 33 11.63 8.79 -0.52
C GLY A 33 10.29 9.41 -0.08
N THR A 34 10.00 9.42 1.24
CA THR A 34 8.74 9.99 1.75
C THR A 34 8.69 11.51 1.65
N ASP A 35 9.83 12.18 1.56
CA ASP A 35 9.97 13.59 1.24
C ASP A 35 9.46 13.92 -0.16
N ILE A 36 9.84 13.13 -1.15
CA ILE A 36 9.36 13.23 -2.55
C ILE A 36 7.85 12.98 -2.61
N MET A 37 7.37 11.91 -1.95
CA MET A 37 5.94 11.59 -1.89
C MET A 37 5.14 12.69 -1.22
N TRP A 38 5.66 13.27 -0.15
CA TRP A 38 4.99 14.35 0.56
C TRP A 38 4.85 15.61 -0.31
N GLU A 39 5.92 16.00 -0.99
CA GLU A 39 5.89 17.16 -1.88
C GLU A 39 4.85 17.00 -2.99
N ALA A 40 4.86 15.86 -3.69
CA ALA A 40 3.91 15.57 -4.74
C ALA A 40 2.45 15.52 -4.23
N ALA A 41 2.21 14.83 -3.11
CA ALA A 41 0.87 14.72 -2.53
C ALA A 41 0.33 16.07 -2.04
N ARG A 42 1.19 16.91 -1.44
CA ARG A 42 0.80 18.26 -1.03
C ARG A 42 0.38 19.12 -2.24
N ASP A 43 1.10 19.04 -3.35
CA ASP A 43 0.82 19.85 -4.53
C ASP A 43 -0.43 19.34 -5.27
N ILE A 44 -0.67 18.03 -5.29
CA ILE A 44 -1.94 17.47 -5.80
C ILE A 44 -3.13 17.91 -4.95
N CYS A 45 -3.03 17.88 -3.62
CA CYS A 45 -4.10 18.36 -2.74
C CYS A 45 -4.43 19.85 -2.97
N LYS A 46 -3.44 20.69 -3.29
CA LYS A 46 -3.69 22.09 -3.66
C LYS A 46 -4.41 22.22 -5.01
N LYS A 47 -4.07 21.37 -5.98
CA LYS A 47 -4.66 21.40 -7.32
C LYS A 47 -6.08 20.85 -7.35
N TYR A 48 -6.36 19.80 -6.54
CA TYR A 48 -7.64 19.11 -6.49
C TYR A 48 -8.19 19.02 -5.05
N PRO A 49 -8.46 20.17 -4.39
CA PRO A 49 -8.82 20.21 -2.96
C PRO A 49 -10.12 19.49 -2.63
N ASP A 50 -11.05 19.39 -3.60
CA ASP A 50 -12.34 18.73 -3.43
C ASP A 50 -12.32 17.24 -3.80
N LYS A 51 -11.17 16.73 -4.28
CA LYS A 51 -11.03 15.34 -4.76
C LYS A 51 -10.01 14.52 -3.99
N ILE A 52 -8.99 15.13 -3.42
CA ILE A 52 -7.92 14.46 -2.67
C ILE A 52 -7.64 15.20 -1.38
N SER A 53 -7.45 14.43 -0.32
CA SER A 53 -6.98 14.92 0.98
C SER A 53 -5.74 14.15 1.43
N LEU A 54 -4.88 14.78 2.23
CA LEU A 54 -3.64 14.18 2.75
C LEU A 54 -3.60 14.27 4.26
N ARG A 55 -3.43 13.13 4.91
CA ARG A 55 -3.08 13.03 6.34
C ARG A 55 -1.64 12.61 6.48
N VAL A 56 -0.83 13.45 7.13
CA VAL A 56 0.56 13.16 7.46
C VAL A 56 0.68 12.89 8.95
N VAL A 57 1.40 11.84 9.34
CA VAL A 57 1.72 11.53 10.72
C VAL A 57 3.21 11.25 10.87
N GLU A 58 3.77 11.61 12.02
CA GLU A 58 5.18 11.40 12.33
C GLU A 58 5.35 10.90 13.76
N GLY A 59 6.17 9.87 13.94
CA GLY A 59 6.60 9.41 15.26
C GLY A 59 5.50 8.84 16.16
N LEU A 60 4.37 8.40 15.60
CA LEU A 60 3.29 7.80 16.36
C LEU A 60 3.66 6.40 16.87
N PRO A 61 3.24 6.02 18.08
CA PRO A 61 3.23 4.62 18.52
C PRO A 61 2.43 3.74 17.54
N TYR A 62 2.82 2.48 17.40
CA TYR A 62 2.25 1.57 16.37
C TYR A 62 0.71 1.49 16.41
N HIS A 63 0.10 1.36 17.59
CA HIS A 63 -1.35 1.25 17.69
C HIS A 63 -2.10 2.53 17.27
N GLU A 64 -1.51 3.70 17.56
CA GLU A 64 -2.05 5.01 17.13
C GLU A 64 -1.85 5.21 15.63
N TYR A 65 -0.70 4.77 15.10
CA TYR A 65 -0.41 4.78 13.68
C TYR A 65 -1.44 3.98 12.88
N VAL A 66 -1.69 2.72 13.29
CA VAL A 66 -2.68 1.86 12.63
C VAL A 66 -4.08 2.48 12.72
N LYS A 67 -4.45 3.03 13.87
CA LYS A 67 -5.73 3.74 14.04
C LYS A 67 -5.84 4.96 13.12
N ALA A 68 -4.75 5.73 12.99
CA ALA A 68 -4.71 6.92 12.14
C ALA A 68 -4.82 6.60 10.65
N MET A 69 -4.27 5.43 10.23
CA MET A 69 -4.29 4.96 8.84
C MET A 69 -5.65 4.38 8.42
N LYS A 70 -6.47 3.92 9.37
CA LYS A 70 -7.65 3.08 9.12
C LYS A 70 -8.68 3.69 8.16
N ASP A 71 -8.77 5.02 8.10
CA ASP A 71 -9.74 5.73 7.26
C ASP A 71 -9.14 6.16 5.91
N ALA A 72 -7.91 5.76 5.60
CA ALA A 72 -7.26 6.08 4.33
C ALA A 72 -7.73 5.16 3.20
N ASP A 73 -7.66 5.68 1.98
CA ASP A 73 -7.85 4.91 0.75
C ASP A 73 -6.50 4.46 0.18
N ILE A 74 -5.48 5.30 0.29
CA ILE A 74 -4.14 5.05 -0.24
C ILE A 74 -3.08 5.40 0.80
N ILE A 75 -2.13 4.49 1.03
CA ILE A 75 -0.91 4.76 1.79
C ILE A 75 0.26 5.06 0.85
N LEU A 76 1.00 6.13 1.15
CA LEU A 76 2.27 6.46 0.51
C LEU A 76 3.38 5.84 1.36
N ASP A 77 3.98 4.71 0.94
CA ASP A 77 4.88 3.97 1.83
C ASP A 77 6.37 4.22 1.53
N GLN A 78 6.84 3.79 0.37
CA GLN A 78 8.27 3.95 0.02
C GLN A 78 8.50 3.86 -1.49
N LEU A 79 9.51 4.63 -1.98
CA LEU A 79 9.88 4.68 -3.40
C LEU A 79 11.02 3.71 -3.75
N TYR A 80 11.93 3.47 -2.81
CA TYR A 80 13.17 2.71 -3.07
C TYR A 80 13.02 1.24 -2.66
N SER A 81 11.98 0.57 -3.19
CA SER A 81 11.74 -0.85 -2.95
C SER A 81 11.00 -1.49 -4.13
N TYR A 82 11.45 -2.67 -4.54
CA TYR A 82 10.82 -3.46 -5.60
C TYR A 82 9.53 -4.15 -5.15
N THR A 83 9.39 -4.40 -3.84
CA THR A 83 8.26 -5.15 -3.27
C THR A 83 7.63 -4.39 -2.10
N PRO A 84 6.35 -4.67 -1.78
CA PRO A 84 5.70 -4.02 -0.65
C PRO A 84 6.36 -4.41 0.67
N ALA A 85 6.58 -3.41 1.52
CA ALA A 85 7.05 -3.64 2.89
C ALA A 85 5.91 -4.07 3.82
N MET A 86 6.25 -4.46 5.05
CA MET A 86 5.26 -4.89 6.06
C MET A 86 4.19 -3.83 6.33
N ASN A 87 4.53 -2.55 6.26
CA ASN A 87 3.58 -1.45 6.43
C ASN A 87 2.55 -1.41 5.28
N SER A 88 3.02 -1.56 4.02
CA SER A 88 2.15 -1.71 2.86
C SER A 88 1.24 -2.93 2.98
N LEU A 89 1.79 -4.10 3.33
CA LEU A 89 1.01 -5.32 3.50
C LEU A 89 -0.04 -5.20 4.62
N GLN A 90 0.29 -4.52 5.72
CA GLN A 90 -0.66 -4.22 6.79
C GLN A 90 -1.79 -3.32 6.28
N ALA A 91 -1.47 -2.25 5.56
CA ALA A 91 -2.46 -1.36 4.95
C ALA A 91 -3.37 -2.11 3.97
N MET A 92 -2.77 -2.89 3.07
CA MET A 92 -3.50 -3.68 2.08
C MET A 92 -4.42 -4.72 2.71
N SER A 93 -4.03 -5.32 3.86
CA SER A 93 -4.91 -6.22 4.62
C SER A 93 -6.14 -5.53 5.19
N MET A 94 -6.12 -4.21 5.29
CA MET A 94 -7.23 -3.35 5.75
C MET A 94 -8.01 -2.75 4.57
N GLY A 95 -7.72 -3.15 3.33
CA GLY A 95 -8.34 -2.59 2.14
C GLY A 95 -7.85 -1.18 1.79
N ILE A 96 -6.61 -0.87 2.12
CA ILE A 96 -5.95 0.38 1.76
C ILE A 96 -4.96 0.09 0.64
N ILE A 97 -4.98 0.87 -0.43
CA ILE A 97 -4.08 0.71 -1.57
C ILE A 97 -2.68 1.15 -1.16
N SER A 98 -1.64 0.41 -1.56
CA SER A 98 -0.25 0.87 -1.41
C SER A 98 0.22 1.61 -2.66
N MET A 99 0.93 2.72 -2.47
CA MET A 99 1.69 3.38 -3.52
C MET A 99 3.18 3.15 -3.27
N GLY A 100 3.89 2.63 -4.28
CA GLY A 100 5.30 2.24 -4.24
C GLY A 100 5.53 0.77 -3.87
N GLY A 101 6.62 0.20 -4.41
CA GLY A 101 7.00 -1.20 -4.20
C GLY A 101 6.14 -2.21 -4.97
N GLY A 102 5.74 -1.90 -6.18
CA GLY A 102 4.91 -2.76 -7.05
C GLY A 102 5.56 -3.09 -8.38
N GLU A 103 6.88 -3.34 -8.40
CA GLU A 103 7.60 -3.72 -9.60
C GLU A 103 7.16 -5.08 -10.13
N GLU A 104 7.17 -5.24 -11.46
CA GLU A 104 6.69 -6.46 -12.13
C GLU A 104 7.46 -7.71 -11.69
N GLU A 105 8.76 -7.58 -11.44
CA GLU A 105 9.60 -8.66 -10.92
C GLU A 105 9.10 -9.22 -9.58
N GLY A 106 8.51 -8.37 -8.73
CA GLY A 106 7.91 -8.81 -7.47
C GLY A 106 6.71 -9.72 -7.70
N TYR A 107 5.88 -9.43 -8.69
CA TYR A 107 4.74 -10.26 -9.07
C TYR A 107 5.18 -11.55 -9.76
N GLU A 108 6.20 -11.49 -10.60
CA GLU A 108 6.79 -12.67 -11.26
C GLU A 108 7.32 -13.69 -10.25
N ILE A 109 8.07 -13.24 -9.23
CA ILE A 109 8.64 -14.10 -8.17
C ILE A 109 7.56 -14.92 -7.45
N ILE A 110 6.41 -14.32 -7.19
CA ILE A 110 5.28 -14.99 -6.52
C ILE A 110 4.27 -15.60 -7.50
N ASN A 111 4.57 -15.55 -8.82
CA ASN A 111 3.71 -16.02 -9.90
C ASN A 111 2.28 -15.42 -9.86
N GLU A 112 2.18 -14.12 -9.53
CA GLU A 112 0.91 -13.40 -9.56
C GLU A 112 0.69 -12.76 -10.93
N LYS A 113 -0.40 -13.16 -11.62
CA LYS A 113 -0.67 -12.74 -13.00
C LYS A 113 -1.87 -11.80 -13.13
N GLU A 114 -2.74 -11.78 -12.13
CA GLU A 114 -4.07 -11.13 -12.22
C GLU A 114 -4.17 -9.90 -11.34
N LEU A 115 -3.70 -10.01 -10.08
CA LEU A 115 -3.84 -8.94 -9.11
C LEU A 115 -2.71 -7.91 -9.26
N ARG A 116 -3.07 -6.65 -9.49
CA ARG A 116 -2.16 -5.50 -9.57
C ARG A 116 -2.65 -4.36 -8.67
N PRO A 117 -2.75 -4.60 -7.34
CA PRO A 117 -3.34 -3.63 -6.42
C PRO A 117 -2.44 -2.42 -6.16
N ILE A 118 -1.11 -2.58 -6.27
CA ILE A 118 -0.15 -1.57 -5.88
C ILE A 118 -0.03 -0.54 -7.01
N ILE A 119 -0.12 0.74 -6.66
CA ILE A 119 0.19 1.84 -7.57
C ILE A 119 1.71 1.95 -7.64
N ASN A 120 2.31 1.35 -8.67
CA ASN A 120 3.75 1.44 -8.86
C ASN A 120 4.15 2.81 -9.37
N VAL A 121 5.22 3.36 -8.82
CA VAL A 121 5.77 4.67 -9.17
C VAL A 121 7.30 4.62 -9.13
N GLU A 122 7.93 5.28 -10.07
CA GLU A 122 9.36 5.52 -10.04
C GLU A 122 9.73 6.48 -8.90
N PRO A 123 10.97 6.42 -8.37
CA PRO A 123 11.41 7.28 -7.28
C PRO A 123 11.69 8.72 -7.75
N SER A 124 10.65 9.38 -8.25
CA SER A 124 10.68 10.75 -8.71
C SER A 124 9.40 11.50 -8.38
N TYR A 125 9.51 12.80 -8.11
CA TYR A 125 8.37 13.68 -7.91
C TYR A 125 7.35 13.57 -9.06
N ARG A 126 7.84 13.58 -10.30
CA ARG A 126 6.98 13.55 -11.49
C ARG A 126 6.14 12.27 -11.55
N SER A 127 6.74 11.11 -11.28
CA SER A 127 6.02 9.83 -11.31
C SER A 127 4.94 9.78 -10.23
N VAL A 128 5.27 10.15 -8.98
CA VAL A 128 4.30 10.21 -7.88
C VAL A 128 3.19 11.21 -8.18
N TYR A 129 3.53 12.41 -8.64
CA TYR A 129 2.57 13.46 -8.98
C TYR A 129 1.59 12.97 -10.06
N THR A 130 2.09 12.39 -11.15
CA THR A 130 1.26 11.91 -12.27
C THR A 130 0.32 10.78 -11.82
N ALA A 131 0.81 9.85 -10.99
CA ALA A 131 -0.03 8.78 -10.46
C ALA A 131 -1.14 9.29 -9.54
N LEU A 132 -0.84 10.26 -8.67
CA LEU A 132 -1.84 10.89 -7.81
C LEU A 132 -2.83 11.75 -8.61
N GLU A 133 -2.38 12.41 -9.67
CA GLU A 133 -3.25 13.17 -10.58
C GLU A 133 -4.23 12.25 -11.31
N HIS A 134 -3.75 11.09 -11.77
CA HIS A 134 -4.61 10.08 -12.38
C HIS A 134 -5.72 9.64 -11.41
N ILE A 135 -5.37 9.34 -10.16
CA ILE A 135 -6.35 8.96 -9.13
C ILE A 135 -7.35 10.07 -8.84
N ALA A 136 -6.91 11.34 -8.81
CA ALA A 136 -7.82 12.48 -8.63
C ALA A 136 -8.84 12.63 -9.78
N GLN A 137 -8.44 12.21 -10.97
CA GLN A 137 -9.28 12.25 -12.18
C GLN A 137 -10.16 10.98 -12.33
N HIS A 138 -9.71 9.84 -11.77
CA HIS A 138 -10.34 8.52 -11.85
C HIS A 138 -10.60 7.88 -10.47
N PRO A 139 -11.37 8.55 -9.58
CA PRO A 139 -11.63 8.03 -8.23
C PRO A 139 -12.42 6.71 -8.24
N GLU A 140 -13.10 6.38 -9.33
CA GLU A 140 -13.83 5.12 -9.52
C GLU A 140 -12.93 3.89 -9.47
N GLU A 141 -11.62 4.01 -9.78
CA GLU A 141 -10.67 2.90 -9.70
C GLU A 141 -10.33 2.49 -8.26
N VAL A 142 -10.55 3.38 -7.30
CA VAL A 142 -10.13 3.19 -5.91
C VAL A 142 -10.81 1.97 -5.28
N THR A 143 -12.11 1.82 -5.43
CA THR A 143 -12.87 0.70 -4.83
C THR A 143 -12.37 -0.66 -5.35
N MET A 144 -12.16 -0.79 -6.65
CA MET A 144 -11.62 -2.01 -7.26
C MET A 144 -10.21 -2.33 -6.73
N ARG A 145 -9.30 -1.35 -6.70
CA ARG A 145 -7.93 -1.55 -6.22
C ARG A 145 -7.87 -1.89 -4.73
N ARG A 146 -8.77 -1.34 -3.93
CA ARG A 146 -8.92 -1.69 -2.51
C ARG A 146 -9.31 -3.16 -2.33
N GLN A 147 -10.25 -3.66 -3.13
CA GLN A 147 -10.60 -5.07 -3.13
C GLN A 147 -9.42 -5.95 -3.55
N GLN A 148 -8.74 -5.61 -4.64
CA GLN A 148 -7.55 -6.32 -5.08
C GLN A 148 -6.43 -6.33 -4.01
N SER A 149 -6.28 -5.26 -3.22
CA SER A 149 -5.31 -5.20 -2.12
C SER A 149 -5.59 -6.28 -1.08
N VAL A 150 -6.84 -6.43 -0.67
CA VAL A 150 -7.24 -7.49 0.28
C VAL A 150 -7.00 -8.88 -0.30
N ASP A 151 -7.40 -9.09 -1.55
CA ASP A 151 -7.29 -10.40 -2.21
C ASP A 151 -5.83 -10.80 -2.42
N TYR A 152 -4.97 -9.85 -2.79
CA TYR A 152 -3.52 -10.03 -2.91
C TYR A 152 -2.89 -10.48 -1.59
N VAL A 153 -3.19 -9.78 -0.49
CA VAL A 153 -2.63 -10.13 0.82
C VAL A 153 -3.17 -11.45 1.31
N ARG A 154 -4.44 -11.75 1.11
CA ARG A 154 -5.04 -13.05 1.46
C ARG A 154 -4.37 -14.19 0.69
N LYS A 155 -4.14 -14.02 -0.59
CA LYS A 155 -3.56 -15.03 -1.48
C LYS A 155 -2.08 -15.29 -1.15
N HIS A 156 -1.27 -14.24 -0.99
CA HIS A 156 0.18 -14.35 -0.94
C HIS A 156 0.81 -14.12 0.43
N HIS A 157 0.16 -13.35 1.31
CA HIS A 157 0.77 -12.87 2.55
C HIS A 157 -0.03 -13.21 3.81
N ASN A 158 -1.03 -14.11 3.71
CA ASN A 158 -1.71 -14.65 4.87
C ASN A 158 -0.70 -15.44 5.74
N TYR A 159 -0.64 -15.13 7.04
CA TYR A 159 0.38 -15.69 7.94
C TYR A 159 0.32 -17.21 8.05
N VAL A 160 -0.86 -17.84 8.00
CA VAL A 160 -1.02 -19.29 8.04
C VAL A 160 -0.46 -19.92 6.77
N HIS A 161 -0.75 -19.34 5.61
CA HIS A 161 -0.24 -19.83 4.33
C HIS A 161 1.29 -19.72 4.27
N VAL A 162 1.84 -18.60 4.65
CA VAL A 162 3.30 -18.36 4.70
C VAL A 162 3.97 -19.34 5.68
N ALA A 163 3.40 -19.56 6.87
CA ALA A 163 3.92 -20.51 7.84
C ALA A 163 3.98 -21.93 7.27
N LYS A 164 2.94 -22.39 6.56
CA LYS A 164 2.93 -23.70 5.89
C LYS A 164 3.99 -23.82 4.79
N GLN A 165 4.26 -22.74 4.05
CA GLN A 165 5.34 -22.74 3.05
C GLN A 165 6.72 -22.91 3.70
N TYR A 166 6.98 -22.24 4.82
CA TYR A 166 8.21 -22.42 5.59
C TYR A 166 8.33 -23.84 6.15
N GLU A 167 7.27 -24.38 6.74
CA GLU A 167 7.23 -25.75 7.24
C GLU A 167 7.56 -26.77 6.13
N ALA A 168 6.93 -26.65 4.97
CA ALA A 168 7.18 -27.52 3.83
C ALA A 168 8.63 -27.38 3.30
N PHE A 169 9.19 -26.18 3.34
CA PHE A 169 10.58 -25.94 2.95
C PHE A 169 11.56 -26.62 3.91
N TYR A 170 11.41 -26.42 5.22
CA TYR A 170 12.28 -27.03 6.22
C TYR A 170 12.18 -28.56 6.26
N ASN A 171 10.98 -29.11 6.12
CA ASN A 171 10.79 -30.56 6.07
C ASN A 171 11.54 -31.19 4.89
N ARG A 172 11.58 -30.54 3.72
CA ARG A 172 12.38 -31.03 2.58
C ARG A 172 13.87 -31.04 2.87
N LEU A 173 14.41 -30.05 3.59
CA LEU A 173 15.82 -29.99 3.95
C LEU A 173 16.23 -31.08 4.97
N VAL A 174 15.31 -31.47 5.86
CA VAL A 174 15.58 -32.50 6.87
C VAL A 174 15.56 -33.89 6.25
N ILE A 175 14.69 -34.16 5.27
CA ILE A 175 14.55 -35.47 4.61
C ILE A 175 15.69 -35.72 3.61
N SER A 176 16.36 -34.65 3.14
CA SER A 176 17.48 -34.75 2.18
C SER A 176 18.84 -35.13 2.82
N LYS A 177 18.87 -35.44 4.11
CA LYS A 177 20.04 -35.99 4.83
C LYS A 177 19.89 -37.46 5.10
#